data_bbf00b5d6fcaec77c0577f96f531c9d9
#
_entry.id   bbf00b5d6fcaec77c0577f96f531c9d9
#
_cell.length_a   1.000
_cell.length_b   1.000
_cell.length_c   1.000
_cell.angle_alpha   90.00
_cell.angle_beta   90.00
_cell.angle_gamma   90.00
#
_symmetry.space_group_name_H-M   'P 1'
#
loop_
_entity.id
_entity.type
_entity.pdbx_description
1 polymer ?
#
loop_
_entity_poly.entity_id
_entity_poly.type
_entity_poly.pdbx_seq_one_letter_code
_entity_poly.pdbx_strand_id
1 'polypeptide(L)'
;SWKVFRGDTIETEVPADVKPVPTASFDPAWLIADDGAIVAINKPAGLLSAPSRSVHAVNLHDLAKAHFGELLLFHRLDRDTSGVVLLTRPGRINKLLDKAFKTREVTKEYRAAVAWPHHLKPEGVIEARLGMDPARRDQMVVVAVGGQHAVTRYELIPNMTGRNVQHVRLWPETGRTHQLRVHLAHLGSPILGDRLYGNVHSAKRLMLHAHRLELPALGEKPARTYLAPLPAGFE
;
A
#
# COMPACT_ATOMS: atom_id res chain seq x y z
N SER A 1 2.92 4.89 34.75
CA SER A 1 4.11 4.81 33.89
C SER A 1 5.29 4.39 34.74
N TRP A 2 5.84 3.22 34.50
CA TRP A 2 7.04 2.71 35.15
C TRP A 2 8.25 3.34 34.46
N LYS A 3 9.21 3.84 35.23
CA LYS A 3 10.50 4.33 34.71
C LYS A 3 11.51 3.19 34.88
N VAL A 4 12.17 2.82 33.80
CA VAL A 4 13.24 1.82 33.80
C VAL A 4 14.57 2.55 33.79
N PHE A 5 15.50 2.15 34.68
CA PHE A 5 16.83 2.72 34.81
C PHE A 5 17.90 1.74 34.32
N ARG A 6 19.11 2.23 34.03
CA ARG A 6 20.25 1.39 33.62
C ARG A 6 20.62 0.44 34.75
N GLY A 7 20.48 -0.88 34.52
CA GLY A 7 20.72 -1.94 35.49
C GLY A 7 19.47 -2.65 35.98
N ASP A 8 18.27 -2.17 35.63
CA ASP A 8 17.03 -2.87 35.95
C ASP A 8 16.91 -4.14 35.12
N THR A 9 16.55 -5.23 35.76
CA THR A 9 16.19 -6.49 35.11
C THR A 9 14.68 -6.53 34.95
N ILE A 10 14.19 -6.69 33.72
CA ILE A 10 12.77 -6.87 33.43
C ILE A 10 12.54 -8.35 33.19
N GLU A 11 11.85 -9.01 34.13
CA GLU A 11 11.35 -10.36 33.93
C GLU A 11 9.93 -10.28 33.36
N THR A 12 9.70 -10.96 32.25
CA THR A 12 8.38 -11.09 31.66
C THR A 12 8.01 -12.56 31.55
N GLU A 13 6.87 -12.94 32.11
CA GLU A 13 6.31 -14.25 31.83
C GLU A 13 5.64 -14.21 30.43
N VAL A 14 6.08 -15.07 29.54
CA VAL A 14 5.39 -15.31 28.28
C VAL A 14 4.20 -16.21 28.60
N PRO A 15 2.94 -15.76 28.39
CA PRO A 15 1.79 -16.62 28.64
C PRO A 15 1.91 -17.93 27.86
N ALA A 16 1.65 -19.05 28.52
CA ALA A 16 1.71 -20.39 27.92
C ALA A 16 0.74 -20.59 26.72
N ASP A 17 -0.24 -19.70 26.54
CA ASP A 17 -1.23 -19.71 25.48
C ASP A 17 -0.85 -18.84 24.25
N VAL A 18 0.43 -18.62 24.00
CA VAL A 18 0.83 -18.05 22.71
C VAL A 18 0.49 -19.08 21.64
N LYS A 19 -0.70 -18.91 21.02
CA LYS A 19 -1.08 -19.72 19.86
C LYS A 19 0.06 -19.63 18.86
N PRO A 20 0.59 -20.79 18.38
CA PRO A 20 1.64 -20.77 17.38
C PRO A 20 1.16 -19.88 16.23
N VAL A 21 1.96 -18.90 15.86
CA VAL A 21 1.72 -18.09 14.65
C VAL A 21 1.57 -19.09 13.52
N PRO A 22 0.47 -19.08 12.75
CA PRO A 22 0.36 -19.97 11.61
C PRO A 22 1.65 -19.83 10.81
N THR A 23 2.28 -20.93 10.46
CA THR A 23 3.47 -20.95 9.59
C THR A 23 3.03 -20.54 8.19
N ALA A 24 2.71 -19.26 8.04
CA ALA A 24 2.43 -18.67 6.75
C ALA A 24 3.74 -18.69 5.96
N SER A 25 3.75 -19.33 4.81
CA SER A 25 4.85 -19.32 3.85
C SER A 25 4.56 -18.33 2.73
N PHE A 26 5.62 -17.92 2.03
CA PHE A 26 5.48 -17.16 0.79
C PHE A 26 4.77 -18.04 -0.24
N ASP A 27 3.75 -17.49 -0.88
CA ASP A 27 3.07 -18.15 -1.99
C ASP A 27 3.76 -17.76 -3.32
N PRO A 28 4.35 -18.71 -4.05
CA PRO A 28 5.01 -18.45 -5.32
C PRO A 28 4.11 -17.77 -6.37
N ALA A 29 2.79 -17.94 -6.28
CA ALA A 29 1.83 -17.27 -7.16
C ALA A 29 1.80 -15.74 -7.00
N TRP A 30 2.36 -15.21 -5.90
CA TRP A 30 2.49 -13.77 -5.71
C TRP A 30 3.67 -13.17 -6.48
N LEU A 31 4.61 -13.98 -6.97
CA LEU A 31 5.77 -13.47 -7.70
C LEU A 31 5.35 -12.92 -9.07
N ILE A 32 5.65 -11.63 -9.30
CA ILE A 32 5.48 -11.00 -10.61
C ILE A 32 6.77 -11.17 -11.44
N ALA A 33 7.92 -10.86 -10.84
CA ALA A 33 9.21 -10.96 -11.49
C ALA A 33 10.36 -11.02 -10.48
N ASP A 34 11.43 -11.72 -10.83
CA ASP A 34 12.72 -11.67 -10.13
C ASP A 34 13.83 -11.55 -11.20
N ASP A 35 14.61 -10.48 -11.15
CA ASP A 35 15.70 -10.23 -12.10
C ASP A 35 17.09 -10.36 -11.46
N GLY A 36 17.16 -10.99 -10.31
CA GLY A 36 18.38 -11.16 -9.51
C GLY A 36 18.73 -9.94 -8.65
N ALA A 37 18.18 -8.75 -8.90
CA ALA A 37 18.39 -7.54 -8.11
C ALA A 37 17.09 -7.00 -7.53
N ILE A 38 16.01 -7.04 -8.32
CA ILE A 38 14.66 -6.56 -7.94
C ILE A 38 13.72 -7.76 -7.95
N VAL A 39 12.96 -7.89 -6.87
CA VAL A 39 11.87 -8.85 -6.72
C VAL A 39 10.56 -8.08 -6.66
N ALA A 40 9.70 -8.25 -7.65
CA ALA A 40 8.38 -7.64 -7.71
C ALA A 40 7.32 -8.66 -7.29
N ILE A 41 6.46 -8.29 -6.36
CA ILE A 41 5.47 -9.18 -5.75
C ILE A 41 4.07 -8.54 -5.84
N ASN A 42 3.07 -9.33 -6.20
CA ASN A 42 1.66 -9.00 -6.07
C ASN A 42 1.18 -9.30 -4.64
N LYS A 43 1.27 -8.32 -3.76
CA LYS A 43 0.86 -8.48 -2.36
C LYS A 43 -0.65 -8.71 -2.27
N PRO A 44 -1.13 -9.78 -1.61
CA PRO A 44 -2.55 -9.94 -1.36
C PRO A 44 -3.09 -8.88 -0.39
N ALA A 45 -4.40 -8.61 -0.45
CA ALA A 45 -5.09 -7.81 0.56
C ALA A 45 -5.09 -8.52 1.92
N GLY A 46 -5.08 -7.76 3.00
CA GLY A 46 -5.07 -8.28 4.38
C GLY A 46 -3.67 -8.59 4.92
N LEU A 47 -2.63 -8.70 4.07
CA LEU A 47 -1.25 -8.93 4.48
C LEU A 47 -0.52 -7.59 4.69
N LEU A 48 0.19 -7.46 5.80
CA LEU A 48 1.08 -6.32 6.05
C LEU A 48 2.27 -6.34 5.06
N SER A 49 2.75 -5.17 4.64
CA SER A 49 3.95 -5.07 3.80
C SER A 49 5.24 -5.30 4.60
N ALA A 50 5.28 -4.86 5.85
CA ALA A 50 6.45 -4.89 6.73
C ALA A 50 6.02 -5.18 8.17
N PRO A 51 6.96 -5.53 9.07
CA PRO A 51 6.68 -5.68 10.48
C PRO A 51 5.97 -4.45 11.07
N SER A 52 5.00 -4.69 11.93
CA SER A 52 4.32 -3.66 12.71
C SER A 52 4.80 -3.72 14.17
N ARG A 53 4.31 -2.80 15.00
CA ARG A 53 4.57 -2.83 16.44
C ARG A 53 3.97 -4.07 17.13
N SER A 54 3.06 -4.78 16.48
CA SER A 54 2.54 -6.06 16.94
C SER A 54 3.57 -7.15 16.66
N VAL A 55 4.12 -7.75 17.69
CA VAL A 55 5.30 -8.66 17.67
C VAL A 55 5.08 -9.92 16.84
N HIS A 56 3.85 -10.28 16.50
CA HIS A 56 3.52 -11.57 15.86
C HIS A 56 2.74 -11.43 14.54
N ALA A 57 2.71 -10.24 13.93
CA ALA A 57 1.96 -10.06 12.69
C ALA A 57 2.77 -10.55 11.49
N VAL A 58 2.23 -11.56 10.80
CA VAL A 58 2.77 -12.03 9.51
C VAL A 58 2.78 -10.87 8.51
N ASN A 59 3.89 -10.71 7.80
CA ASN A 59 4.05 -9.66 6.81
C ASN A 59 4.81 -10.15 5.58
N LEU A 60 4.60 -9.45 4.46
CA LEU A 60 5.18 -9.81 3.17
C LEU A 60 6.72 -9.82 3.20
N HIS A 61 7.34 -8.84 3.86
CA HIS A 61 8.80 -8.72 3.89
C HIS A 61 9.47 -9.93 4.53
N ASP A 62 8.97 -10.38 5.69
CA ASP A 62 9.52 -11.54 6.38
C ASP A 62 9.27 -12.83 5.59
N LEU A 63 8.07 -13.00 5.00
CA LEU A 63 7.77 -14.15 4.15
C LEU A 63 8.68 -14.19 2.92
N ALA A 64 8.87 -13.04 2.26
CA ALA A 64 9.74 -12.94 1.10
C ALA A 64 11.22 -13.19 1.46
N LYS A 65 11.69 -12.67 2.60
CA LYS A 65 13.05 -12.96 3.09
C LYS A 65 13.27 -14.45 3.39
N ALA A 66 12.30 -15.11 3.96
CA ALA A 66 12.38 -16.55 4.21
C ALA A 66 12.48 -17.37 2.92
N HIS A 67 11.88 -16.87 1.81
CA HIS A 67 11.85 -17.56 0.52
C HIS A 67 13.04 -17.21 -0.40
N PHE A 68 13.38 -15.90 -0.51
CA PHE A 68 14.37 -15.40 -1.46
C PHE A 68 15.73 -15.03 -0.84
N GLY A 69 15.88 -15.13 0.51
CA GLY A 69 17.05 -14.65 1.22
C GLY A 69 16.95 -13.17 1.59
N GLU A 70 18.08 -12.49 1.78
CA GLU A 70 18.11 -11.10 2.24
C GLU A 70 17.50 -10.14 1.21
N LEU A 71 16.47 -9.42 1.65
CA LEU A 71 15.73 -8.44 0.86
C LEU A 71 15.53 -7.13 1.62
N LEU A 72 15.50 -6.02 0.90
CA LEU A 72 15.14 -4.69 1.38
C LEU A 72 13.80 -4.28 0.78
N LEU A 73 12.91 -3.75 1.60
CA LEU A 73 11.60 -3.26 1.16
C LEU A 73 11.72 -1.79 0.75
N PHE A 74 11.40 -1.46 -0.52
CA PHE A 74 11.55 -0.11 -1.05
C PHE A 74 10.35 0.80 -0.82
N HIS A 75 9.16 0.24 -0.85
CA HIS A 75 7.93 0.96 -0.55
C HIS A 75 6.91 0.00 0.07
N ARG A 76 5.85 0.54 0.61
CA ARG A 76 4.82 -0.24 1.29
C ARG A 76 3.43 0.09 0.77
N LEU A 77 2.57 -0.89 0.81
CA LEU A 77 1.12 -0.75 0.68
C LEU A 77 0.48 -0.90 2.06
N ASP A 78 -0.68 -0.32 2.23
CA ASP A 78 -1.51 -0.57 3.42
C ASP A 78 -1.87 -2.06 3.50
N ARG A 79 -2.21 -2.54 4.70
CA ARG A 79 -2.57 -3.95 4.91
C ARG A 79 -3.61 -4.44 3.92
N ASP A 80 -4.69 -3.69 3.76
CA ASP A 80 -5.86 -4.11 2.96
C ASP A 80 -5.74 -3.75 1.46
N THR A 81 -4.74 -2.95 1.08
CA THR A 81 -4.39 -2.67 -0.32
C THR A 81 -3.60 -3.83 -0.91
N SER A 82 -3.99 -4.30 -2.07
CA SER A 82 -3.27 -5.34 -2.83
C SER A 82 -2.45 -4.74 -3.97
N GLY A 83 -1.58 -5.55 -4.59
CA GLY A 83 -0.87 -5.19 -5.82
C GLY A 83 0.65 -5.10 -5.68
N VAL A 84 1.29 -4.45 -6.64
CA VAL A 84 2.74 -4.43 -6.80
C VAL A 84 3.47 -3.86 -5.59
N VAL A 85 4.40 -4.65 -5.04
CA VAL A 85 5.40 -4.24 -4.05
C VAL A 85 6.78 -4.63 -4.57
N LEU A 86 7.74 -3.70 -4.48
CA LEU A 86 9.13 -3.95 -4.85
C LEU A 86 9.99 -4.21 -3.63
N LEU A 87 10.76 -5.28 -3.71
CA LEU A 87 11.87 -5.59 -2.83
C LEU A 87 13.15 -5.69 -3.66
N THR A 88 14.29 -5.52 -3.03
CA THR A 88 15.58 -5.62 -3.71
C THR A 88 16.55 -6.44 -2.88
N ARG A 89 17.45 -7.16 -3.55
CA ARG A 89 18.64 -7.69 -2.88
C ARG A 89 19.62 -6.55 -2.58
N PRO A 90 20.39 -6.64 -1.50
CA PRO A 90 21.43 -5.63 -1.19
C PRO A 90 22.40 -5.46 -2.36
N GLY A 91 22.60 -4.21 -2.82
CA GLY A 91 23.47 -3.94 -3.96
C GLY A 91 23.39 -2.50 -4.47
N ARG A 92 24.11 -2.22 -5.56
CA ARG A 92 24.19 -0.87 -6.17
C ARG A 92 22.84 -0.34 -6.65
N ILE A 93 21.93 -1.25 -7.05
CA ILE A 93 20.58 -0.89 -7.51
C ILE A 93 19.81 -0.07 -6.48
N ASN A 94 20.06 -0.31 -5.18
CA ASN A 94 19.31 0.32 -4.10
C ASN A 94 19.48 1.83 -4.06
N LYS A 95 20.70 2.34 -4.33
CA LYS A 95 20.96 3.78 -4.42
C LYS A 95 20.26 4.42 -5.61
N LEU A 96 20.25 3.74 -6.76
CA LEU A 96 19.59 4.22 -7.97
C LEU A 96 18.08 4.25 -7.79
N LEU A 97 17.52 3.19 -7.21
CA LEU A 97 16.09 3.08 -6.96
C LEU A 97 15.64 4.10 -5.89
N ASP A 98 16.41 4.29 -4.81
CA ASP A 98 16.14 5.32 -3.79
C ASP A 98 16.11 6.72 -4.42
N LYS A 99 17.07 7.03 -5.31
CA LYS A 99 17.06 8.28 -6.09
C LYS A 99 15.80 8.40 -6.91
N ALA A 100 15.45 7.39 -7.72
CA ALA A 100 14.28 7.42 -8.59
C ALA A 100 12.96 7.61 -7.82
N PHE A 101 12.83 7.02 -6.62
CA PHE A 101 11.68 7.28 -5.74
C PHE A 101 11.67 8.70 -5.18
N LYS A 102 12.82 9.24 -4.77
CA LYS A 102 12.95 10.60 -4.24
C LYS A 102 12.70 11.67 -5.31
N THR A 103 13.18 11.46 -6.53
CA THR A 103 12.98 12.36 -7.67
C THR A 103 11.63 12.18 -8.36
N ARG A 104 10.79 11.24 -7.89
CA ARG A 104 9.45 10.93 -8.44
C ARG A 104 9.47 10.43 -9.89
N GLU A 105 10.55 9.82 -10.31
CA GLU A 105 10.68 9.17 -11.62
C GLU A 105 9.94 7.83 -11.69
N VAL A 106 9.56 7.27 -10.53
CA VAL A 106 8.76 6.04 -10.43
C VAL A 106 7.29 6.36 -10.56
N THR A 107 6.65 5.86 -11.62
CA THR A 107 5.21 6.01 -11.83
C THR A 107 4.48 4.85 -11.16
N LYS A 108 3.42 5.17 -10.41
CA LYS A 108 2.54 4.21 -9.75
C LYS A 108 1.12 4.44 -10.22
N GLU A 109 0.48 3.41 -10.74
CA GLU A 109 -0.94 3.44 -11.08
C GLU A 109 -1.70 2.48 -10.18
N TYR A 110 -2.77 3.00 -9.60
CA TYR A 110 -3.71 2.23 -8.79
C TYR A 110 -5.05 2.14 -9.49
N ARG A 111 -5.77 1.07 -9.20
CA ARG A 111 -7.18 0.89 -9.54
C ARG A 111 -7.98 0.93 -8.25
N ALA A 112 -9.07 1.69 -8.28
CA ALA A 112 -10.04 1.73 -7.19
C ALA A 112 -11.45 1.59 -7.74
N ALA A 113 -12.40 1.22 -6.87
CA ALA A 113 -13.82 1.25 -7.16
C ALA A 113 -14.56 2.07 -6.10
N VAL A 114 -15.45 2.95 -6.53
CA VAL A 114 -16.32 3.77 -5.69
C VAL A 114 -17.79 3.48 -6.01
N ALA A 115 -18.69 3.77 -5.07
CA ALA A 115 -20.13 3.57 -5.29
C ALA A 115 -20.66 4.56 -6.31
N TRP A 116 -21.70 4.14 -7.07
CA TRP A 116 -22.52 5.03 -7.86
C TRP A 116 -23.81 5.36 -7.06
N PRO A 117 -24.31 6.61 -7.05
CA PRO A 117 -23.70 7.80 -7.63
C PRO A 117 -22.45 8.27 -6.86
N HIS A 118 -21.54 8.96 -7.56
CA HIS A 118 -20.32 9.53 -6.99
C HIS A 118 -20.24 11.04 -7.31
N HIS A 119 -19.30 11.74 -6.64
CA HIS A 119 -19.07 13.18 -6.82
C HIS A 119 -17.83 13.51 -7.66
N LEU A 120 -17.18 12.52 -8.24
CA LEU A 120 -15.96 12.69 -9.04
C LEU A 120 -16.30 13.25 -10.44
N LYS A 121 -15.49 14.19 -10.91
CA LYS A 121 -15.44 14.59 -12.32
C LYS A 121 -14.80 13.48 -13.15
N PRO A 122 -14.92 13.50 -14.50
CA PRO A 122 -14.28 12.49 -15.36
C PRO A 122 -12.79 12.31 -15.11
N GLU A 123 -12.08 13.41 -14.83
CA GLU A 123 -10.67 13.44 -14.42
C GLU A 123 -10.42 14.62 -13.49
N GLY A 124 -9.30 14.59 -12.78
CA GLY A 124 -8.93 15.67 -11.88
C GLY A 124 -7.64 15.42 -11.11
N VAL A 125 -7.27 16.45 -10.36
CA VAL A 125 -6.17 16.43 -9.40
C VAL A 125 -6.74 16.75 -8.02
N ILE A 126 -6.38 15.92 -7.04
CA ILE A 126 -6.71 16.14 -5.62
C ILE A 126 -5.42 16.57 -4.95
N GLU A 127 -5.41 17.81 -4.47
CA GLU A 127 -4.29 18.38 -3.74
C GLU A 127 -4.79 18.80 -2.35
N ALA A 128 -4.18 18.22 -1.31
CA ALA A 128 -4.57 18.47 0.07
C ALA A 128 -3.39 18.28 1.03
N ARG A 129 -3.53 18.78 2.26
CA ARG A 129 -2.62 18.46 3.36
C ARG A 129 -3.23 17.36 4.21
N LEU A 130 -2.49 16.27 4.45
CA LEU A 130 -2.95 15.14 5.25
C LEU A 130 -2.27 15.15 6.62
N GLY A 131 -3.07 15.11 7.65
CA GLY A 131 -2.64 14.98 9.05
C GLY A 131 -3.29 13.80 9.73
N MET A 132 -2.77 13.41 10.89
CA MET A 132 -3.40 12.40 11.73
C MET A 132 -4.70 12.97 12.33
N ASP A 133 -5.76 12.17 12.34
CA ASP A 133 -7.01 12.54 13.01
C ASP A 133 -6.77 12.62 14.54
N PRO A 134 -7.00 13.76 15.19
CA PRO A 134 -6.81 13.89 16.65
C PRO A 134 -7.71 12.95 17.45
N ALA A 135 -8.90 12.63 16.95
CA ALA A 135 -9.86 11.75 17.60
C ALA A 135 -9.61 10.27 17.31
N ARG A 136 -9.00 9.94 16.17
CA ARG A 136 -8.78 8.57 15.70
C ARG A 136 -7.35 8.40 15.19
N ARG A 137 -6.45 7.97 16.06
CA ARG A 137 -5.00 7.85 15.77
C ARG A 137 -4.61 6.86 14.68
N ASP A 138 -5.53 6.03 14.23
CA ASP A 138 -5.37 5.09 13.11
C ASP A 138 -5.83 5.66 11.76
N GLN A 139 -6.35 6.90 11.75
CA GLN A 139 -6.87 7.58 10.57
C GLN A 139 -6.06 8.83 10.21
N MET A 140 -6.05 9.13 8.92
CA MET A 140 -5.56 10.38 8.36
C MET A 140 -6.75 11.22 7.90
N VAL A 141 -6.63 12.53 7.98
CA VAL A 141 -7.68 13.47 7.53
C VAL A 141 -7.06 14.61 6.74
N VAL A 142 -7.86 15.27 5.92
CA VAL A 142 -7.47 16.53 5.31
C VAL A 142 -7.48 17.62 6.37
N VAL A 143 -6.38 18.38 6.47
CA VAL A 143 -6.21 19.46 7.45
C VAL A 143 -5.91 20.78 6.76
N ALA A 144 -6.41 21.88 7.30
CA ALA A 144 -6.15 23.20 6.77
C ALA A 144 -4.75 23.71 7.10
N VAL A 145 -4.23 23.34 8.28
CA VAL A 145 -2.92 23.79 8.78
C VAL A 145 -2.11 22.58 9.26
N GLY A 146 -0.79 22.62 9.06
CA GLY A 146 0.08 21.49 9.39
C GLY A 146 -0.05 20.35 8.36
N GLY A 147 0.16 19.10 8.80
CA GLY A 147 0.08 17.92 7.94
C GLY A 147 1.13 17.89 6.83
N GLN A 148 1.03 16.90 5.96
CA GLN A 148 1.94 16.68 4.83
C GLN A 148 1.22 16.92 3.52
N HIS A 149 1.84 17.65 2.60
CA HIS A 149 1.33 17.88 1.25
C HIS A 149 1.18 16.55 0.50
N ALA A 150 0.02 16.37 -0.14
CA ALA A 150 -0.36 15.18 -0.87
C ALA A 150 -1.04 15.55 -2.19
N VAL A 151 -0.62 14.89 -3.29
CA VAL A 151 -1.17 15.11 -4.63
C VAL A 151 -1.49 13.76 -5.26
N THR A 152 -2.71 13.64 -5.80
CA THR A 152 -3.18 12.48 -6.54
C THR A 152 -3.91 12.93 -7.81
N ARG A 153 -3.45 12.49 -8.96
CA ARG A 153 -4.21 12.60 -10.21
C ARG A 153 -5.14 11.41 -10.33
N TYR A 154 -6.34 11.61 -10.86
CA TYR A 154 -7.30 10.54 -11.10
C TYR A 154 -8.03 10.70 -12.43
N GLU A 155 -8.57 9.60 -12.92
CA GLU A 155 -9.39 9.50 -14.12
C GLU A 155 -10.46 8.41 -13.91
N LEU A 156 -11.69 8.68 -14.28
CA LEU A 156 -12.74 7.68 -14.30
C LEU A 156 -12.53 6.73 -15.46
N ILE A 157 -12.65 5.43 -15.19
CA ILE A 157 -12.65 4.42 -16.23
C ILE A 157 -14.10 4.27 -16.70
N PRO A 158 -14.39 4.35 -18.00
CA PRO A 158 -15.74 4.14 -18.51
C PRO A 158 -16.34 2.84 -17.97
N ASN A 159 -17.56 2.91 -17.47
CA ASN A 159 -18.23 1.78 -16.85
C ASN A 159 -18.64 0.76 -17.92
N MET A 160 -17.98 -0.38 -17.95
CA MET A 160 -18.25 -1.46 -18.93
C MET A 160 -19.37 -2.40 -18.48
N THR A 161 -19.86 -2.31 -17.24
CA THR A 161 -20.67 -3.39 -16.64
C THR A 161 -22.07 -3.01 -16.15
N GLY A 162 -22.50 -1.75 -16.27
CA GLY A 162 -23.86 -1.31 -15.86
C GLY A 162 -24.18 -1.50 -14.35
N ARG A 163 -23.20 -1.81 -13.51
CA ARG A 163 -23.34 -1.95 -12.06
C ARG A 163 -23.24 -0.57 -11.38
N ASN A 164 -23.79 -0.43 -10.18
CA ASN A 164 -23.70 0.79 -9.36
C ASN A 164 -22.28 0.99 -8.79
N VAL A 165 -21.26 0.83 -9.62
CA VAL A 165 -19.85 0.91 -9.28
C VAL A 165 -19.12 1.72 -10.35
N GLN A 166 -18.32 2.70 -9.94
CA GLN A 166 -17.42 3.44 -10.82
C GLN A 166 -15.97 3.04 -10.55
N HIS A 167 -15.28 2.60 -11.60
CA HIS A 167 -13.84 2.33 -11.53
C HIS A 167 -13.04 3.63 -11.75
N VAL A 168 -11.98 3.77 -10.98
CA VAL A 168 -11.12 4.96 -10.98
C VAL A 168 -9.66 4.53 -11.13
N ARG A 169 -8.97 5.18 -12.03
CA ARG A 169 -7.52 5.11 -12.18
C ARG A 169 -6.88 6.23 -11.36
N LEU A 170 -5.84 5.93 -10.59
CA LEU A 170 -5.22 6.87 -9.65
C LEU A 170 -3.71 6.85 -9.80
N TRP A 171 -3.10 8.02 -9.85
CA TRP A 171 -1.65 8.20 -9.88
C TRP A 171 -1.23 9.10 -8.71
N PRO A 172 -0.77 8.52 -7.59
CA PRO A 172 -0.24 9.31 -6.48
C PRO A 172 1.15 9.86 -6.83
N GLU A 173 1.29 11.19 -6.86
CA GLU A 173 2.57 11.87 -7.02
C GLU A 173 3.36 11.93 -5.72
N THR A 174 2.69 11.80 -4.60
CA THR A 174 3.24 11.68 -3.25
C THR A 174 2.84 10.34 -2.64
N GLY A 175 3.45 9.93 -1.52
CA GLY A 175 3.20 8.63 -0.88
C GLY A 175 2.86 8.78 0.60
N ARG A 176 1.76 9.50 0.96
CA ARG A 176 1.35 9.67 2.35
C ARG A 176 0.50 8.49 2.81
N THR A 177 0.52 8.23 4.11
CA THR A 177 -0.32 7.18 4.72
C THR A 177 -1.78 7.38 4.33
N HIS A 178 -2.43 6.32 3.86
CA HIS A 178 -3.82 6.29 3.43
C HIS A 178 -4.20 7.34 2.35
N GLN A 179 -3.23 7.92 1.64
CA GLN A 179 -3.45 9.08 0.76
C GLN A 179 -4.64 8.91 -0.19
N LEU A 180 -4.65 7.86 -1.00
CA LEU A 180 -5.69 7.62 -2.01
C LEU A 180 -7.08 7.45 -1.38
N ARG A 181 -7.12 6.80 -0.22
CA ARG A 181 -8.34 6.53 0.54
C ARG A 181 -8.93 7.83 1.10
N VAL A 182 -8.09 8.65 1.74
CA VAL A 182 -8.49 9.97 2.29
C VAL A 182 -8.89 10.92 1.17
N HIS A 183 -8.16 10.97 0.06
CA HIS A 183 -8.44 11.86 -1.06
C HIS A 183 -9.81 11.58 -1.68
N LEU A 184 -10.13 10.30 -1.97
CA LEU A 184 -11.42 9.95 -2.54
C LEU A 184 -12.56 10.14 -1.53
N ALA A 185 -12.36 9.83 -0.25
CA ALA A 185 -13.33 10.09 0.81
C ALA A 185 -13.60 11.60 0.99
N HIS A 186 -12.55 12.44 0.91
CA HIS A 186 -12.67 13.90 0.98
C HIS A 186 -13.54 14.47 -0.16
N LEU A 187 -13.49 13.86 -1.35
CA LEU A 187 -14.38 14.21 -2.46
C LEU A 187 -15.79 13.57 -2.35
N GLY A 188 -16.15 13.01 -1.19
CA GLY A 188 -17.44 12.37 -0.99
C GLY A 188 -17.65 11.06 -1.78
N SER A 189 -16.55 10.46 -2.26
CA SER A 189 -16.57 9.23 -3.08
C SER A 189 -15.61 8.19 -2.50
N PRO A 190 -15.84 7.71 -1.25
CA PRO A 190 -14.95 6.76 -0.61
C PRO A 190 -14.85 5.44 -1.37
N ILE A 191 -13.69 4.79 -1.26
CA ILE A 191 -13.44 3.49 -1.89
C ILE A 191 -14.36 2.42 -1.28
N LEU A 192 -14.93 1.56 -2.12
CA LEU A 192 -15.76 0.45 -1.68
C LEU A 192 -14.97 -0.49 -0.75
N GLY A 193 -15.62 -0.96 0.32
CA GLY A 193 -15.03 -1.86 1.32
C GLY A 193 -14.01 -1.18 2.24
N ASP A 194 -13.89 0.15 2.20
CA ASP A 194 -12.99 0.88 3.11
C ASP A 194 -13.59 0.97 4.52
N ARG A 195 -12.93 0.31 5.48
CA ARG A 195 -13.38 0.25 6.89
C ARG A 195 -13.16 1.54 7.66
N LEU A 196 -12.21 2.39 7.20
CA LEU A 196 -11.83 3.61 7.92
C LEU A 196 -12.53 4.86 7.35
N TYR A 197 -12.70 4.92 6.04
CA TYR A 197 -13.16 6.13 5.33
C TYR A 197 -14.47 5.95 4.59
N GLY A 198 -15.02 4.74 4.53
CA GLY A 198 -16.22 4.42 3.78
C GLY A 198 -17.16 3.48 4.51
N ASN A 199 -17.85 2.63 3.75
CA ASN A 199 -18.74 1.58 4.25
C ASN A 199 -18.12 0.20 4.05
N VAL A 200 -17.79 -0.48 5.14
CA VAL A 200 -17.19 -1.83 5.11
C VAL A 200 -18.07 -2.88 4.42
N HIS A 201 -19.38 -2.71 4.46
CA HIS A 201 -20.33 -3.66 3.86
C HIS A 201 -20.54 -3.45 2.36
N SER A 202 -19.95 -2.39 1.78
CA SER A 202 -20.09 -2.08 0.34
C SER A 202 -19.31 -3.04 -0.56
N ALA A 203 -18.30 -3.76 -0.04
CA ALA A 203 -17.56 -4.79 -0.75
C ALA A 203 -16.91 -5.77 0.23
N LYS A 204 -16.54 -6.97 -0.24
CA LYS A 204 -15.87 -8.01 0.57
C LYS A 204 -14.47 -7.63 1.05
N ARG A 205 -13.84 -6.66 0.40
CA ARG A 205 -12.49 -6.14 0.72
C ARG A 205 -12.37 -4.67 0.30
N LEU A 206 -11.30 -4.02 0.75
CA LEU A 206 -10.95 -2.70 0.20
C LEU A 206 -10.69 -2.81 -1.31
N MET A 207 -11.48 -2.10 -2.11
CA MET A 207 -11.38 -2.08 -3.57
C MET A 207 -10.32 -1.08 -4.03
N LEU A 208 -9.08 -1.28 -3.55
CA LEU A 208 -7.88 -0.54 -3.92
C LEU A 208 -6.75 -1.51 -4.26
N HIS A 209 -6.15 -1.32 -5.44
CA HIS A 209 -5.13 -2.21 -5.99
C HIS A 209 -4.02 -1.43 -6.67
N ALA A 210 -2.77 -1.64 -6.26
CA ALA A 210 -1.58 -1.11 -6.92
C ALA A 210 -1.31 -1.93 -8.19
N HIS A 211 -1.93 -1.51 -9.29
CA HIS A 211 -2.01 -2.29 -10.53
C HIS A 211 -0.70 -2.27 -11.31
N ARG A 212 -0.06 -1.10 -11.42
CA ARG A 212 1.11 -0.90 -12.27
C ARG A 212 2.17 -0.04 -11.56
N LEU A 213 3.42 -0.45 -11.71
CA LEU A 213 4.58 0.30 -11.26
C LEU A 213 5.61 0.35 -12.38
N GLU A 214 6.02 1.57 -12.75
CA GLU A 214 7.01 1.79 -13.79
C GLU A 214 8.29 2.35 -13.17
N LEU A 215 9.40 1.73 -13.49
CA LEU A 215 10.74 2.18 -13.16
C LEU A 215 11.40 2.81 -14.39
N PRO A 216 12.08 3.94 -14.22
CA PRO A 216 12.98 4.46 -15.26
C PRO A 216 14.16 3.50 -15.47
N ALA A 217 14.99 3.77 -16.45
CA ALA A 217 16.28 3.09 -16.56
C ALA A 217 17.13 3.34 -15.31
N LEU A 218 17.71 2.29 -14.74
CA LEU A 218 18.49 2.32 -13.51
C LEU A 218 19.94 1.86 -13.78
N GLY A 219 20.80 2.78 -14.17
CA GLY A 219 22.15 2.47 -14.65
C GLY A 219 22.07 1.68 -15.95
N GLU A 220 22.64 0.48 -15.97
CA GLU A 220 22.62 -0.42 -17.15
C GLU A 220 21.29 -1.19 -17.32
N LYS A 221 20.40 -1.16 -16.29
CA LYS A 221 19.10 -1.81 -16.39
C LYS A 221 18.12 -0.92 -17.16
N PRO A 222 17.45 -1.43 -18.21
CA PRO A 222 16.45 -0.68 -18.96
C PRO A 222 15.24 -0.33 -18.08
N ALA A 223 14.44 0.65 -18.52
CA ALA A 223 13.14 0.94 -17.92
C ALA A 223 12.26 -0.31 -17.87
N ARG A 224 11.49 -0.48 -16.80
CA ARG A 224 10.67 -1.67 -16.57
C ARG A 224 9.30 -1.32 -16.04
N THR A 225 8.33 -2.12 -16.44
CA THR A 225 6.97 -2.06 -15.93
C THR A 225 6.63 -3.38 -15.24
N TYR A 226 6.11 -3.28 -14.01
CA TYR A 226 5.56 -4.41 -13.26
C TYR A 226 4.04 -4.25 -13.20
N LEU A 227 3.32 -5.32 -13.54
CA LEU A 227 1.85 -5.37 -13.54
C LEU A 227 1.38 -6.44 -12.57
N ALA A 228 0.50 -6.06 -11.64
CA ALA A 228 -0.29 -7.01 -10.88
C ALA A 228 -1.64 -7.17 -11.55
N PRO A 229 -2.09 -8.42 -11.86
CA PRO A 229 -3.42 -8.64 -12.43
C PRO A 229 -4.50 -8.12 -11.48
N LEU A 230 -5.57 -7.57 -12.05
CA LEU A 230 -6.71 -7.10 -11.26
C LEU A 230 -7.32 -8.29 -10.52
N PRO A 231 -7.53 -8.18 -9.21
CA PRO A 231 -8.18 -9.24 -8.46
C PRO A 231 -9.67 -9.29 -8.78
N ALA A 232 -10.30 -10.45 -8.55
CA ALA A 232 -11.73 -10.64 -8.73
C ALA A 232 -12.54 -9.52 -8.03
N GLY A 233 -13.58 -9.03 -8.72
CA GLY A 233 -14.42 -7.93 -8.27
C GLY A 233 -14.01 -6.54 -8.77
N PHE A 234 -12.93 -6.44 -9.56
CA PHE A 234 -12.56 -5.25 -10.33
C PHE A 234 -13.00 -5.32 -11.81
N GLU A 235 -13.76 -6.37 -12.16
CA GLU A 235 -14.31 -6.60 -13.49
C GLU A 235 -15.63 -5.86 -13.70
#